data_a27cfa87c47a0b6d4cba038949902a1b
#
_entry.id   a27cfa87c47a0b6d4cba038949902a1b
#
_cell.length_a   1.000
_cell.length_b   1.000
_cell.length_c   1.000
_cell.angle_alpha   90.00
_cell.angle_beta   90.00
_cell.angle_gamma   90.00
#
_symmetry.space_group_name_H-M   'P 1'
#
loop_
_entity.id
_entity.type
_entity.pdbx_description
1 polymer ?
#
loop_
_entity_poly.entity_id
_entity_poly.type
_entity_poly.pdbx_seq_one_letter_code
_entity_poly.pdbx_strand_id
1 'polypeptide(L)'
;LMPAVADALRSDGTSLAGVERVVYGAGPGSFTSLRIAASIAKGIAAGRAIPLFPVSSLALIVAGNVADGPRGPRRYLAVQDALRGECFVAEFEHHEGAVRQLSAMQMIANDRIESVSTASEARAVGPELRDNWLPHARRVALLLDEIIAAGPVDLASWEPTYGRLAEAQVKWEAAHGRAETLEVDQERV
;
A
#
# COMPACT_ATOMS: atom_id res chain seq x y z
N LEU A 1 6.45 7.83 15.62
CA LEU A 1 5.42 8.12 14.62
C LEU A 1 4.28 8.98 15.19
N MET A 2 3.71 8.67 16.38
CA MET A 2 2.64 9.50 17.00
C MET A 2 2.99 10.99 17.17
N PRO A 3 4.21 11.38 17.60
CA PRO A 3 4.58 12.81 17.63
C PRO A 3 4.47 13.48 16.25
N ALA A 4 4.91 12.80 15.17
CA ALA A 4 4.78 13.34 13.82
C ALA A 4 3.33 13.51 13.37
N VAL A 5 2.43 12.61 13.77
CA VAL A 5 0.98 12.76 13.53
C VAL A 5 0.43 13.97 14.27
N ALA A 6 0.80 14.13 15.55
CA ALA A 6 0.36 15.29 16.35
C ALA A 6 0.91 16.61 15.80
N ASP A 7 2.15 16.61 15.30
CA ASP A 7 2.77 17.80 14.69
C ASP A 7 2.09 18.18 13.37
N ALA A 8 1.77 17.18 12.52
CA ALA A 8 1.04 17.40 11.28
C ALA A 8 -0.36 17.98 11.53
N LEU A 9 -1.12 17.43 12.48
CA LEU A 9 -2.43 17.95 12.84
C LEU A 9 -2.37 19.38 13.38
N ARG A 10 -1.37 19.71 14.24
CA ARG A 10 -1.16 21.07 14.74
C ARG A 10 -0.82 22.04 13.62
N SER A 11 0.03 21.62 12.69
CA SER A 11 0.43 22.47 11.54
C SER A 11 -0.75 22.79 10.63
N ASP A 12 -1.73 21.90 10.55
CA ASP A 12 -2.97 22.08 9.78
C ASP A 12 -4.09 22.78 10.59
N GLY A 13 -3.79 23.24 11.79
CA GLY A 13 -4.75 23.92 12.66
C GLY A 13 -5.86 23.01 13.21
N THR A 14 -5.68 21.71 13.18
CA THR A 14 -6.63 20.72 13.65
C THR A 14 -6.10 19.90 14.82
N SER A 15 -6.91 19.01 15.34
CA SER A 15 -6.56 18.08 16.40
C SER A 15 -7.06 16.68 16.10
N LEU A 16 -6.65 15.70 16.89
CA LEU A 16 -7.13 14.33 16.74
C LEU A 16 -8.65 14.24 16.85
N ALA A 17 -9.29 15.15 17.59
CA ALA A 17 -10.74 15.22 17.71
C ALA A 17 -11.44 15.61 16.40
N GLY A 18 -10.79 16.33 15.52
CA GLY A 18 -11.32 16.71 14.20
C GLY A 18 -11.11 15.67 13.09
N VAL A 19 -10.39 14.57 13.37
CA VAL A 19 -10.16 13.51 12.38
C VAL A 19 -11.44 12.67 12.23
N GLU A 20 -11.95 12.56 11.02
CA GLU A 20 -13.18 11.82 10.69
C GLU A 20 -12.91 10.45 10.08
N ARG A 21 -11.72 10.23 9.52
CA ARG A 21 -11.32 8.96 8.91
C ARG A 21 -9.81 8.81 8.90
N VAL A 22 -9.33 7.59 8.88
CA VAL A 22 -7.91 7.27 8.79
C VAL A 22 -7.65 6.57 7.46
N VAL A 23 -6.72 7.09 6.66
CA VAL A 23 -6.17 6.39 5.49
C VAL A 23 -4.76 5.93 5.82
N TYR A 24 -4.45 4.68 5.54
CA TYR A 24 -3.23 4.03 5.98
C TYR A 24 -2.58 3.22 4.85
N GLY A 25 -1.26 3.36 4.69
CA GLY A 25 -0.46 2.56 3.75
C GLY A 25 -0.37 1.11 4.22
N ALA A 26 -1.07 0.21 3.54
CA ALA A 26 -1.29 -1.18 3.95
C ALA A 26 -0.24 -2.18 3.43
N GLY A 27 0.79 -1.72 2.75
CA GLY A 27 1.79 -2.55 2.10
C GLY A 27 1.61 -2.66 0.58
N PRO A 28 2.47 -3.41 -0.09
CA PRO A 28 3.60 -4.16 0.48
C PRO A 28 4.70 -3.27 1.06
N GLY A 29 5.55 -3.85 1.92
CA GLY A 29 6.67 -3.11 2.54
C GLY A 29 7.27 -3.83 3.74
N SER A 30 8.14 -3.13 4.49
CA SER A 30 8.79 -3.67 5.68
C SER A 30 7.78 -4.15 6.72
N PHE A 31 7.88 -5.41 7.10
CA PHE A 31 7.00 -6.06 8.08
C PHE A 31 6.86 -5.27 9.40
N THR A 32 8.01 -4.85 9.96
CA THR A 32 8.02 -4.08 11.20
C THR A 32 7.35 -2.72 11.03
N SER A 33 7.69 -2.01 9.94
CA SER A 33 7.13 -0.68 9.67
C SER A 33 5.62 -0.73 9.44
N LEU A 34 5.13 -1.72 8.70
CA LEU A 34 3.71 -1.93 8.46
C LEU A 34 2.95 -2.21 9.76
N ARG A 35 3.50 -3.06 10.64
CA ARG A 35 2.87 -3.35 11.95
C ARG A 35 2.78 -2.13 12.86
N ILE A 36 3.86 -1.36 12.95
CA ILE A 36 3.87 -0.12 13.74
C ILE A 36 2.82 0.86 13.22
N ALA A 37 2.81 1.08 11.91
CA ALA A 37 1.85 2.00 11.29
C ALA A 37 0.40 1.50 11.42
N ALA A 38 0.15 0.20 11.23
CA ALA A 38 -1.16 -0.43 11.41
C ALA A 38 -1.67 -0.29 12.86
N SER A 39 -0.80 -0.55 13.84
CA SER A 39 -1.18 -0.43 15.25
C SER A 39 -1.61 0.99 15.61
N ILE A 40 -0.89 2.00 15.10
CA ILE A 40 -1.25 3.41 15.29
C ILE A 40 -2.55 3.76 14.58
N ALA A 41 -2.70 3.37 13.32
CA ALA A 41 -3.89 3.63 12.53
C ALA A 41 -5.15 3.00 13.17
N LYS A 42 -5.06 1.72 13.55
CA LYS A 42 -6.13 1.02 14.29
C LYS A 42 -6.42 1.66 15.64
N GLY A 43 -5.39 2.06 16.39
CA GLY A 43 -5.55 2.73 17.68
C GLY A 43 -6.31 4.05 17.57
N ILE A 44 -5.99 4.86 16.56
CA ILE A 44 -6.72 6.12 16.28
C ILE A 44 -8.15 5.81 15.85
N ALA A 45 -8.34 4.91 14.89
CA ALA A 45 -9.65 4.56 14.36
C ALA A 45 -10.58 4.00 15.45
N ALA A 46 -10.10 3.06 16.26
CA ALA A 46 -10.84 2.46 17.36
C ALA A 46 -11.15 3.48 18.49
N GLY A 47 -10.13 4.25 18.90
CA GLY A 47 -10.29 5.24 19.99
C GLY A 47 -11.23 6.40 19.64
N ARG A 48 -11.42 6.65 18.34
CA ARG A 48 -12.31 7.71 17.82
C ARG A 48 -13.62 7.17 17.25
N ALA A 49 -13.78 5.85 17.16
CA ALA A 49 -14.91 5.19 16.47
C ALA A 49 -15.08 5.70 15.02
N ILE A 50 -13.97 5.87 14.28
CA ILE A 50 -13.95 6.36 12.90
C ILE A 50 -13.44 5.29 11.94
N PRO A 51 -13.83 5.34 10.65
CA PRO A 51 -13.43 4.31 9.68
C PRO A 51 -11.95 4.36 9.33
N LEU A 52 -11.36 3.19 9.07
CA LEU A 52 -10.00 2.98 8.59
C LEU A 52 -10.04 2.47 7.15
N PHE A 53 -9.29 3.13 6.26
CA PHE A 53 -9.17 2.79 4.85
C PHE A 53 -7.72 2.39 4.52
N PRO A 54 -7.45 1.14 4.15
CA PRO A 54 -6.14 0.73 3.69
C PRO A 54 -5.90 1.21 2.25
N VAL A 55 -4.66 1.57 1.95
CA VAL A 55 -4.22 1.91 0.60
C VAL A 55 -2.91 1.20 0.28
N SER A 56 -2.77 0.72 -0.96
CA SER A 56 -1.55 0.05 -1.41
C SER A 56 -0.34 0.99 -1.37
N SER A 57 0.81 0.49 -0.86
CA SER A 57 2.08 1.22 -0.95
C SER A 57 2.50 1.45 -2.40
N LEU A 58 2.18 0.54 -3.33
CA LEU A 58 2.42 0.72 -4.76
C LEU A 58 1.61 1.88 -5.33
N ALA A 59 0.34 2.01 -4.94
CA ALA A 59 -0.49 3.14 -5.31
C ALA A 59 0.07 4.47 -4.76
N LEU A 60 0.59 4.48 -3.53
CA LEU A 60 1.21 5.65 -2.91
C LEU A 60 2.54 6.03 -3.58
N ILE A 61 3.29 5.08 -4.16
CA ILE A 61 4.46 5.37 -4.99
C ILE A 61 4.05 6.24 -6.18
N VAL A 62 3.00 5.85 -6.90
CA VAL A 62 2.54 6.61 -8.07
C VAL A 62 1.90 7.92 -7.63
N ALA A 63 0.85 7.89 -6.81
CA ALA A 63 0.10 9.07 -6.42
C ALA A 63 0.97 10.14 -5.75
N GLY A 64 1.92 9.73 -4.91
CA GLY A 64 2.81 10.64 -4.19
C GLY A 64 3.81 11.39 -5.08
N ASN A 65 4.09 10.91 -6.29
CA ASN A 65 5.20 11.40 -7.12
C ASN A 65 4.80 11.88 -8.52
N VAL A 66 3.58 11.59 -9.00
CA VAL A 66 3.14 12.12 -10.30
C VAL A 66 3.10 13.65 -10.29
N ALA A 67 3.46 14.25 -11.43
CA ALA A 67 3.43 15.71 -11.58
C ALA A 67 2.02 16.20 -11.88
N ASP A 68 1.70 17.42 -11.41
CA ASP A 68 0.48 18.12 -11.79
C ASP A 68 0.51 18.58 -13.25
N GLY A 69 -0.64 18.76 -13.83
CA GLY A 69 -0.85 19.40 -15.13
C GLY A 69 -1.64 18.58 -16.12
N PRO A 70 -2.23 19.23 -17.14
CA PRO A 70 -3.02 18.60 -18.17
C PRO A 70 -2.08 17.82 -19.12
N ARG A 71 -1.95 16.55 -18.86
CA ARG A 71 -1.26 15.61 -19.75
C ARG A 71 -2.16 14.42 -19.94
N GLY A 72 -2.16 13.84 -21.13
CA GLY A 72 -2.90 12.61 -21.41
C GLY A 72 -2.58 11.48 -20.44
N PRO A 73 -3.30 10.35 -20.53
CA PRO A 73 -3.13 9.23 -19.64
C PRO A 73 -1.68 8.75 -19.62
N ARG A 74 -1.17 8.43 -18.44
CA ARG A 74 0.20 7.93 -18.24
C ARG A 74 0.15 6.65 -17.45
N ARG A 75 0.81 5.63 -17.97
CA ARG A 75 0.93 4.34 -17.31
C ARG A 75 2.23 4.23 -16.52
N TYR A 76 2.12 3.65 -15.35
CA TYR A 76 3.22 3.41 -14.43
C TYR A 76 3.18 1.97 -13.95
N LEU A 77 4.33 1.31 -13.98
CA LEU A 77 4.57 0.05 -13.28
C LEU A 77 5.22 0.42 -11.94
N ALA A 78 4.43 0.43 -10.87
CA ALA A 78 4.96 0.65 -9.53
C ALA A 78 5.72 -0.60 -9.07
N VAL A 79 6.94 -0.40 -8.56
CA VAL A 79 7.85 -1.45 -8.15
C VAL A 79 8.28 -1.22 -6.71
N GLN A 80 8.20 -2.27 -5.88
CA GLN A 80 8.67 -2.29 -4.50
C GLN A 80 9.49 -3.56 -4.27
N ASP A 81 10.68 -3.42 -3.71
CA ASP A 81 11.53 -4.58 -3.39
C ASP A 81 10.80 -5.59 -2.50
N ALA A 82 10.86 -6.86 -2.90
CA ALA A 82 10.32 -8.00 -2.16
C ALA A 82 11.43 -8.86 -1.55
N LEU A 83 12.68 -8.39 -1.59
CA LEU A 83 13.89 -9.12 -1.20
C LEU A 83 14.18 -10.36 -2.07
N ARG A 84 15.40 -10.93 -1.94
CA ARG A 84 15.81 -12.17 -2.61
C ARG A 84 15.78 -12.10 -4.15
N GLY A 85 15.97 -10.93 -4.74
CA GLY A 85 15.96 -10.74 -6.18
C GLY A 85 14.58 -10.70 -6.83
N GLU A 86 13.54 -10.44 -6.03
CA GLU A 86 12.15 -10.29 -6.47
C GLU A 86 11.58 -8.94 -6.07
N CYS A 87 10.54 -8.51 -6.75
CA CYS A 87 9.82 -7.28 -6.46
C CYS A 87 8.30 -7.48 -6.58
N PHE A 88 7.56 -6.69 -5.80
CA PHE A 88 6.12 -6.50 -5.98
C PHE A 88 5.90 -5.45 -7.04
N VAL A 89 4.99 -5.73 -7.97
CA VAL A 89 4.62 -4.82 -9.04
C VAL A 89 3.10 -4.73 -9.19
N ALA A 90 2.62 -3.57 -9.60
CA ALA A 90 1.27 -3.37 -10.11
C ALA A 90 1.26 -2.21 -11.10
N GLU A 91 0.37 -2.26 -12.07
CA GLU A 91 0.20 -1.21 -13.06
C GLU A 91 -0.85 -0.20 -12.60
N PHE A 92 -0.56 1.07 -12.88
CA PHE A 92 -1.42 2.20 -12.56
C PHE A 92 -1.52 3.15 -13.76
N GLU A 93 -2.63 3.82 -13.86
CA GLU A 93 -2.83 4.95 -14.77
C GLU A 93 -3.06 6.23 -13.98
N HIS A 94 -2.38 7.31 -14.36
CA HIS A 94 -2.67 8.66 -13.90
C HIS A 94 -3.33 9.44 -15.03
N HIS A 95 -4.59 9.82 -14.84
CA HIS A 95 -5.38 10.58 -15.80
C HIS A 95 -6.39 11.47 -15.06
N GLU A 96 -6.58 12.71 -15.55
CA GLU A 96 -7.58 13.66 -15.05
C GLU A 96 -7.61 13.86 -13.53
N GLY A 97 -6.43 13.88 -12.90
CA GLY A 97 -6.32 14.11 -11.46
C GLY A 97 -6.68 12.90 -10.60
N ALA A 98 -6.74 11.71 -11.18
CA ALA A 98 -6.90 10.44 -10.48
C ALA A 98 -5.77 9.46 -10.82
N VAL A 99 -5.44 8.60 -9.87
CA VAL A 99 -4.57 7.44 -10.06
C VAL A 99 -5.41 6.19 -9.86
N ARG A 100 -5.47 5.33 -10.88
CA ARG A 100 -6.25 4.10 -10.89
C ARG A 100 -5.34 2.89 -11.03
N GLN A 101 -5.61 1.84 -10.30
CA GLN A 101 -4.92 0.56 -10.44
C GLN A 101 -5.49 -0.20 -11.65
N LEU A 102 -4.60 -0.67 -12.54
CA LEU A 102 -4.97 -1.40 -13.76
C LEU A 102 -4.78 -2.91 -13.61
N SER A 103 -3.85 -3.35 -12.76
CA SER A 103 -3.59 -4.79 -12.54
C SER A 103 -3.53 -5.13 -11.07
N ALA A 104 -3.85 -6.37 -10.72
CA ALA A 104 -3.58 -6.90 -9.39
C ALA A 104 -2.08 -6.88 -9.09
N MET A 105 -1.72 -6.77 -7.81
CA MET A 105 -0.33 -6.88 -7.38
C MET A 105 0.22 -8.28 -7.71
N GLN A 106 1.41 -8.31 -8.29
CA GLN A 106 2.14 -9.53 -8.61
C GLN A 106 3.55 -9.48 -8.01
N MET A 107 4.16 -10.63 -7.85
CA MET A 107 5.58 -10.75 -7.51
C MET A 107 6.33 -11.29 -8.73
N ILE A 108 7.37 -10.58 -9.15
CA ILE A 108 8.22 -10.95 -10.29
C ILE A 108 9.69 -10.90 -9.89
N ALA A 109 10.54 -11.59 -10.64
CA ALA A 109 11.99 -11.46 -10.51
C ALA A 109 12.46 -10.06 -10.99
N ASN A 110 13.48 -9.50 -10.36
CA ASN A 110 13.95 -8.14 -10.65
C ASN A 110 14.41 -7.95 -12.10
N ASP A 111 14.95 -8.98 -12.73
CA ASP A 111 15.35 -8.98 -14.14
C ASP A 111 14.18 -8.91 -15.13
N ARG A 112 12.96 -9.14 -14.65
CA ARG A 112 11.72 -9.06 -15.45
C ARG A 112 11.11 -7.65 -15.50
N ILE A 113 11.56 -6.71 -14.65
CA ILE A 113 10.97 -5.36 -14.55
C ILE A 113 10.95 -4.67 -15.93
N GLU A 114 12.07 -4.69 -16.66
CA GLU A 114 12.17 -4.02 -17.95
C GLU A 114 11.25 -4.64 -19.00
N SER A 115 11.18 -5.96 -19.07
CA SER A 115 10.33 -6.68 -20.02
C SER A 115 8.82 -6.43 -19.74
N VAL A 116 8.42 -6.43 -18.45
CA VAL A 116 7.03 -6.15 -18.03
C VAL A 116 6.67 -4.70 -18.32
N SER A 117 7.55 -3.76 -17.96
CA SER A 117 7.39 -2.33 -18.22
C SER A 117 7.21 -2.03 -19.71
N THR A 118 8.00 -2.67 -20.57
CA THR A 118 7.90 -2.52 -22.02
C THR A 118 6.61 -3.13 -22.57
N ALA A 119 6.24 -4.32 -22.11
CA ALA A 119 5.05 -5.03 -22.59
C ALA A 119 3.75 -4.30 -22.23
N SER A 120 3.70 -3.62 -21.09
CA SER A 120 2.54 -2.84 -20.64
C SER A 120 2.58 -1.36 -21.07
N GLU A 121 3.62 -0.94 -21.80
CA GLU A 121 3.86 0.46 -22.16
C GLU A 121 3.83 1.39 -20.94
N ALA A 122 4.25 0.89 -19.78
CA ALA A 122 4.23 1.58 -18.51
C ALA A 122 5.64 1.97 -18.08
N ARG A 123 5.81 3.17 -17.51
CA ARG A 123 7.08 3.58 -16.92
C ARG A 123 7.28 2.90 -15.57
N ALA A 124 8.36 2.12 -15.41
CA ALA A 124 8.73 1.54 -14.14
C ALA A 124 9.18 2.65 -13.16
N VAL A 125 8.59 2.66 -11.95
CA VAL A 125 8.85 3.66 -10.90
C VAL A 125 8.86 2.99 -9.53
N GLY A 126 9.76 3.42 -8.65
CA GLY A 126 9.88 2.85 -7.30
C GLY A 126 11.11 3.34 -6.55
N PRO A 127 11.28 2.93 -5.27
CA PRO A 127 12.35 3.41 -4.40
C PRO A 127 13.77 3.17 -4.91
N GLU A 128 14.03 2.04 -5.54
CA GLU A 128 15.38 1.64 -6.00
C GLU A 128 15.59 1.85 -7.50
N LEU A 129 14.61 2.45 -8.17
CA LEU A 129 14.71 2.77 -9.58
C LEU A 129 15.27 4.19 -9.78
N ARG A 130 15.57 4.53 -11.04
CA ARG A 130 16.24 5.77 -11.45
C ARG A 130 15.67 7.04 -10.79
N ASP A 131 14.36 7.11 -10.62
CA ASP A 131 13.68 8.32 -10.10
C ASP A 131 13.50 8.28 -8.59
N ASN A 132 13.82 7.17 -7.94
CA ASN A 132 13.70 6.94 -6.49
C ASN A 132 12.35 7.42 -5.93
N TRP A 133 11.26 6.97 -6.53
CA TRP A 133 9.91 7.30 -6.09
C TRP A 133 9.54 6.54 -4.82
N LEU A 134 9.46 7.24 -3.71
CA LEU A 134 9.05 6.66 -2.44
C LEU A 134 7.52 6.70 -2.26
N PRO A 135 6.93 5.73 -1.55
CA PRO A 135 5.51 5.82 -1.17
C PRO A 135 5.29 7.03 -0.27
N HIS A 136 4.35 7.91 -0.66
CA HIS A 136 4.10 9.15 0.06
C HIS A 136 2.60 9.48 0.09
N ALA A 137 2.07 9.82 1.28
CA ALA A 137 0.65 10.10 1.47
C ALA A 137 0.21 11.52 1.02
N ARG A 138 1.17 12.43 0.70
CA ARG A 138 0.87 13.86 0.41
C ARG A 138 -0.18 14.10 -0.68
N ARG A 139 -0.38 13.14 -1.57
CA ARG A 139 -1.33 13.22 -2.69
C ARG A 139 -2.31 12.07 -2.72
N VAL A 140 -2.62 11.52 -1.56
CA VAL A 140 -3.58 10.41 -1.41
C VAL A 140 -4.96 10.73 -1.99
N ALA A 141 -5.29 12.00 -2.12
CA ALA A 141 -6.52 12.45 -2.77
C ALA A 141 -6.66 11.97 -4.23
N LEU A 142 -5.53 11.71 -4.93
CA LEU A 142 -5.56 11.13 -6.28
C LEU A 142 -6.06 9.68 -6.33
N LEU A 143 -6.16 9.03 -5.16
CA LEU A 143 -6.65 7.65 -4.98
C LEU A 143 -8.05 7.62 -4.34
N LEU A 144 -8.70 8.78 -4.17
CA LEU A 144 -9.91 8.89 -3.37
C LEU A 144 -11.05 8.01 -3.89
N ASP A 145 -11.24 7.96 -5.21
CA ASP A 145 -12.29 7.14 -5.81
C ASP A 145 -12.09 5.64 -5.51
N GLU A 146 -10.85 5.14 -5.61
CA GLU A 146 -10.52 3.75 -5.28
C GLU A 146 -10.66 3.45 -3.79
N ILE A 147 -10.21 4.38 -2.93
CA ILE A 147 -10.32 4.25 -1.48
C ILE A 147 -11.80 4.19 -1.04
N ILE A 148 -12.64 5.04 -1.62
CA ILE A 148 -14.09 5.06 -1.32
C ILE A 148 -14.76 3.80 -1.86
N ALA A 149 -14.43 3.38 -3.08
CA ALA A 149 -15.00 2.17 -3.68
C ALA A 149 -14.65 0.89 -2.91
N ALA A 150 -13.43 0.81 -2.38
CA ALA A 150 -13.00 -0.31 -1.55
C ALA A 150 -13.71 -0.34 -0.18
N GLY A 151 -14.15 0.81 0.33
CA GLY A 151 -14.79 0.93 1.63
C GLY A 151 -13.84 0.80 2.82
N PRO A 152 -14.34 1.03 4.05
CA PRO A 152 -13.57 0.86 5.26
C PRO A 152 -13.41 -0.62 5.62
N VAL A 153 -12.33 -0.93 6.33
CA VAL A 153 -12.06 -2.29 6.81
C VAL A 153 -12.66 -2.53 8.20
N ASP A 154 -12.95 -3.79 8.50
CA ASP A 154 -13.26 -4.21 9.86
C ASP A 154 -11.98 -4.19 10.70
N LEU A 155 -11.94 -3.35 11.73
CA LEU A 155 -10.77 -3.17 12.59
C LEU A 155 -10.36 -4.42 13.36
N ALA A 156 -11.31 -5.34 13.63
CA ALA A 156 -11.04 -6.54 14.41
C ALA A 156 -10.27 -7.59 13.60
N SER A 157 -10.68 -7.81 12.36
CA SER A 157 -10.16 -8.89 11.51
C SER A 157 -9.11 -8.43 10.51
N TRP A 158 -9.07 -7.13 10.16
CA TRP A 158 -8.18 -6.66 9.11
C TRP A 158 -6.69 -6.65 9.52
N GLU A 159 -5.84 -7.12 8.60
CA GLU A 159 -4.39 -7.09 8.71
C GLU A 159 -3.72 -6.46 7.47
N PRO A 160 -2.52 -5.86 7.61
CA PRO A 160 -1.73 -5.35 6.47
C PRO A 160 -1.32 -6.46 5.52
N THR A 161 -1.15 -6.10 4.26
CA THR A 161 -0.57 -6.99 3.24
C THR A 161 0.94 -7.01 3.39
N TYR A 162 1.47 -8.01 4.08
CA TYR A 162 2.92 -8.14 4.27
C TYR A 162 3.67 -8.56 2.99
N GLY A 163 2.94 -9.08 2.01
CA GLY A 163 3.48 -9.54 0.73
C GLY A 163 4.27 -10.85 0.81
N ARG A 164 4.96 -11.11 1.91
CA ARG A 164 5.66 -12.38 2.22
C ARG A 164 5.42 -12.78 3.67
N LEU A 165 5.51 -14.06 3.94
CA LEU A 165 5.58 -14.59 5.30
C LEU A 165 6.80 -13.99 6.02
N ALA A 166 6.65 -13.68 7.30
CA ALA A 166 7.77 -13.23 8.12
C ALA A 166 8.90 -14.27 8.07
N GLU A 167 10.17 -13.83 8.06
CA GLU A 167 11.32 -14.76 8.04
C GLU A 167 11.27 -15.80 9.17
N ALA A 168 10.76 -15.41 10.33
CA ALA A 168 10.56 -16.33 11.44
C ALA A 168 9.53 -17.41 11.12
N GLN A 169 8.47 -17.07 10.41
CA GLN A 169 7.44 -18.02 9.99
C GLN A 169 7.97 -18.96 8.89
N VAL A 170 8.72 -18.43 7.91
CA VAL A 170 9.37 -19.25 6.87
C VAL A 170 10.36 -20.24 7.50
N LYS A 171 11.18 -19.79 8.47
CA LYS A 171 12.11 -20.66 9.20
C LYS A 171 11.38 -21.69 10.07
N TRP A 172 10.27 -21.30 10.69
CA TRP A 172 9.46 -22.21 11.49
C TRP A 172 8.79 -23.28 10.62
N GLU A 173 8.19 -22.90 9.48
CA GLU A 173 7.57 -23.83 8.52
C GLU A 173 8.60 -24.78 7.90
N ALA A 174 9.81 -24.30 7.62
CA ALA A 174 10.91 -25.14 7.13
C ALA A 174 11.39 -26.15 8.17
N ALA A 175 11.32 -25.81 9.48
CA ALA A 175 11.75 -26.69 10.57
C ALA A 175 10.68 -27.66 11.05
N HIS A 176 9.38 -27.31 10.92
CA HIS A 176 8.25 -28.06 11.52
C HIS A 176 7.24 -28.57 10.49
N GLY A 177 7.47 -28.38 9.19
CA GLY A 177 6.49 -28.62 8.13
C GLY A 177 5.48 -27.48 8.03
N ARG A 178 4.85 -27.36 6.86
CA ARG A 178 3.82 -26.34 6.59
C ARG A 178 2.64 -26.65 7.52
N ALA A 179 2.26 -25.71 8.37
CA ALA A 179 0.99 -25.82 9.08
C ALA A 179 -0.10 -25.95 8.03
N GLU A 180 -0.96 -26.96 8.12
CA GLU A 180 -2.15 -27.09 7.28
C GLU A 180 -2.90 -25.75 7.40
N THR A 181 -3.01 -25.04 6.30
CA THR A 181 -3.89 -23.90 6.21
C THR A 181 -5.29 -24.42 6.53
N LEU A 182 -5.85 -24.00 7.65
CA LEU A 182 -7.27 -24.15 7.90
C LEU A 182 -7.97 -23.46 6.72
N GLU A 183 -8.43 -24.24 5.76
CA GLU A 183 -9.39 -23.80 4.77
C GLU A 183 -10.59 -23.28 5.55
N VAL A 184 -10.70 -21.96 5.64
CA VAL A 184 -11.93 -21.34 6.10
C VAL A 184 -12.96 -21.67 5.02
N ASP A 185 -13.78 -22.66 5.36
CA ASP A 185 -14.93 -23.15 4.62
C ASP A 185 -15.79 -21.95 4.17
N GLN A 186 -15.69 -21.59 2.88
CA GLN A 186 -16.52 -20.55 2.25
C GLN A 186 -17.88 -21.10 1.82
N GLU A 187 -18.34 -22.17 2.45
CA GLU A 187 -19.70 -22.67 2.27
C GLU A 187 -20.48 -22.57 3.60
N ARG A 188 -20.94 -21.37 3.94
CA ARG A 188 -22.21 -21.22 4.69
C ARG A 188 -22.71 -19.77 4.63
N VAL A 189 -23.77 -19.65 3.86
CA VAL A 189 -24.82 -18.64 3.70
C VAL A 189 -24.62 -17.68 2.57
#